data_c692f4307de9e4299f0ca48c75ed3d84
#
_entry.id   c692f4307de9e4299f0ca48c75ed3d84
#
_cell.length_a   1.000
_cell.length_b   1.000
_cell.length_c   1.000
_cell.angle_alpha   90.00
_cell.angle_beta   90.00
_cell.angle_gamma   90.00
#
_symmetry.space_group_name_H-M   'P 1'
#
loop_
_entity.id
_entity.type
_entity.pdbx_description
1 polymer ?
#
loop_
_entity_poly.entity_id
_entity_poly.type
_entity_poly.pdbx_seq_one_letter_code
_entity_poly.pdbx_strand_id
1 'polypeptide(L)'
;MFFLKDEQLRSIFGKQTIDTIKKREHRYIMKNSVLYPITNRYRMALSLDGMWQFQFDPKSCGLAENWKNGLPSPISMPVPASFSDFFTSGPDRDYCGDFWYQKDFFVPETVQSKVQLRFGSITHRAIVFCNGVEVARHEGGFLPVVADVTDVVRRGAVNRVCIWVNNDLNESTLPCGTHNILSSGRKIVKPYFDFFNYSGIQRSVYLVMLPAESVQDYEVRYTLNGADAQVDYKVFCEGAGEISVQLLDAENKLVAEANSAEGALCVQNAHLWQVRNAYLYTIVITLKKDGLPVDEYRERIGIRTVE
;
A
#
# COMPACT_ATOMS: atom_id res chain seq x y z
N MET A 1 -15.72 13.99 -1.12
CA MET A 1 -16.04 12.91 -2.08
C MET A 1 -17.33 12.29 -1.60
N PHE A 2 -18.44 12.55 -2.31
CA PHE A 2 -19.75 11.98 -1.97
C PHE A 2 -19.69 10.48 -2.25
N PHE A 3 -19.74 9.65 -1.21
CA PHE A 3 -19.93 8.23 -1.36
C PHE A 3 -21.36 7.96 -1.83
N LEU A 4 -21.55 7.69 -3.09
CA LEU A 4 -22.82 7.16 -3.57
C LEU A 4 -23.09 5.83 -2.83
N LYS A 5 -24.30 5.68 -2.28
CA LYS A 5 -24.71 4.42 -1.65
C LYS A 5 -24.70 3.30 -2.71
N ASP A 6 -24.48 2.07 -2.27
CA ASP A 6 -24.39 0.87 -3.14
C ASP A 6 -25.55 0.73 -4.12
N GLU A 7 -26.76 1.13 -3.69
CA GLU A 7 -27.98 1.16 -4.54
C GLU A 7 -27.88 2.19 -5.66
N GLN A 8 -27.26 3.35 -5.41
CA GLN A 8 -27.09 4.39 -6.43
C GLN A 8 -26.03 3.98 -7.47
N LEU A 9 -24.94 3.34 -7.05
CA LEU A 9 -23.93 2.78 -7.95
C LEU A 9 -24.51 1.66 -8.82
N ARG A 10 -25.34 0.79 -8.25
CA ARG A 10 -26.03 -0.29 -8.97
C ARG A 10 -27.06 0.23 -9.99
N SER A 11 -27.69 1.38 -9.69
CA SER A 11 -28.61 2.06 -10.62
C SER A 11 -27.89 2.66 -11.83
N ILE A 12 -26.67 3.21 -11.62
CA ILE A 12 -25.90 3.88 -12.67
C ILE A 12 -25.15 2.87 -13.57
N PHE A 13 -24.52 1.86 -12.96
CA PHE A 13 -23.59 0.95 -13.65
C PHE A 13 -24.12 -0.47 -13.84
N GLY A 14 -25.33 -0.77 -13.35
CA GLY A 14 -25.91 -2.11 -13.37
C GLY A 14 -25.32 -3.05 -12.31
N LYS A 15 -26.18 -3.90 -11.73
CA LYS A 15 -25.82 -4.83 -10.64
C LYS A 15 -24.65 -5.74 -11.02
N GLN A 16 -24.65 -6.27 -12.23
CA GLN A 16 -23.66 -7.24 -12.71
C GLN A 16 -22.26 -6.61 -12.86
N THR A 17 -22.18 -5.34 -13.26
CA THR A 17 -20.91 -4.59 -13.38
C THR A 17 -20.31 -4.31 -12.00
N ILE A 18 -21.13 -3.84 -11.05
CA ILE A 18 -20.68 -3.57 -9.68
C ILE A 18 -20.24 -4.86 -8.97
N ASP A 19 -20.99 -5.94 -9.11
CA ASP A 19 -20.61 -7.23 -8.52
C ASP A 19 -19.32 -7.80 -9.15
N THR A 20 -19.06 -7.51 -10.43
CA THR A 20 -17.83 -7.91 -11.12
C THR A 20 -16.63 -7.07 -10.62
N ILE A 21 -16.81 -5.76 -10.45
CA ILE A 21 -15.77 -4.87 -9.91
C ILE A 21 -15.44 -5.30 -8.48
N LYS A 22 -16.44 -5.48 -7.61
CA LYS A 22 -16.24 -5.93 -6.22
C LYS A 22 -15.54 -7.30 -6.14
N LYS A 23 -15.89 -8.25 -7.03
CA LYS A 23 -15.19 -9.54 -7.11
C LYS A 23 -13.74 -9.41 -7.56
N ARG A 24 -13.42 -8.49 -8.48
CA ARG A 24 -12.04 -8.22 -8.92
C ARG A 24 -11.22 -7.57 -7.80
N GLU A 25 -11.78 -6.56 -7.13
CA GLU A 25 -11.14 -5.90 -5.98
C GLU A 25 -10.92 -6.89 -4.84
N HIS A 26 -11.93 -7.69 -4.50
CA HIS A 26 -11.82 -8.71 -3.47
C HIS A 26 -10.76 -9.79 -3.81
N ARG A 27 -10.69 -10.22 -5.09
CA ARG A 27 -9.68 -11.17 -5.56
C ARG A 27 -8.27 -10.55 -5.55
N TYR A 28 -8.13 -9.23 -5.78
CA TYR A 28 -6.84 -8.54 -5.69
C TYR A 28 -6.36 -8.44 -4.22
N ILE A 29 -7.25 -8.07 -3.31
CA ILE A 29 -6.98 -8.01 -1.86
C ILE A 29 -6.56 -9.39 -1.32
N MET A 30 -7.26 -10.46 -1.74
CA MET A 30 -6.95 -11.82 -1.35
C MET A 30 -5.59 -12.35 -1.85
N LYS A 31 -4.97 -11.67 -2.81
CA LYS A 31 -3.67 -12.10 -3.35
C LYS A 31 -2.47 -11.45 -2.66
N ASN A 32 -2.62 -10.24 -2.16
CA ASN A 32 -1.53 -9.45 -1.58
C ASN A 32 -1.96 -8.83 -0.26
N SER A 33 -1.13 -8.94 0.79
CA SER A 33 -1.40 -8.24 2.04
C SER A 33 -1.26 -6.73 1.85
N VAL A 34 -2.34 -5.98 2.08
CA VAL A 34 -2.34 -4.50 2.02
C VAL A 34 -2.08 -3.86 3.39
N LEU A 35 -1.97 -4.67 4.43
CA LEU A 35 -1.71 -4.23 5.80
C LEU A 35 -0.42 -3.41 5.89
N TYR A 36 -0.37 -2.50 6.86
CA TYR A 36 0.86 -1.79 7.15
C TYR A 36 1.94 -2.77 7.60
N PRO A 37 3.18 -2.67 7.10
CA PRO A 37 4.23 -3.63 7.43
C PRO A 37 4.60 -3.58 8.91
N ILE A 38 4.61 -4.73 9.55
CA ILE A 38 5.06 -4.91 10.94
C ILE A 38 6.10 -6.00 11.02
N THR A 39 6.92 -5.95 12.05
CA THR A 39 7.85 -7.03 12.40
C THR A 39 7.42 -7.67 13.71
N ASN A 40 7.24 -8.97 13.69
CA ASN A 40 6.98 -9.80 14.87
C ASN A 40 7.61 -11.19 14.67
N ARG A 41 7.26 -12.19 15.46
CA ARG A 41 7.83 -13.54 15.31
C ARG A 41 7.41 -14.28 14.03
N TYR A 42 6.37 -13.81 13.32
CA TYR A 42 5.85 -14.42 12.09
C TYR A 42 6.16 -13.61 10.85
N ARG A 43 6.20 -12.29 11.00
CA ARG A 43 6.35 -11.33 9.91
C ARG A 43 7.64 -10.56 10.06
N MET A 44 8.26 -10.23 8.94
CA MET A 44 9.43 -9.34 8.91
C MET A 44 9.19 -8.24 7.88
N ALA A 45 9.42 -7.00 8.26
CA ALA A 45 9.40 -5.84 7.38
C ALA A 45 10.76 -5.16 7.45
N LEU A 46 11.48 -5.14 6.32
CA LEU A 46 12.76 -4.47 6.18
C LEU A 46 12.55 -3.20 5.36
N SER A 47 12.93 -2.05 5.90
CA SER A 47 12.90 -0.80 5.15
C SER A 47 13.94 -0.83 4.04
N LEU A 48 13.51 -0.41 2.84
CA LEU A 48 14.37 -0.12 1.69
C LEU A 48 14.57 1.38 1.49
N ASP A 49 14.16 2.20 2.43
CA ASP A 49 14.36 3.65 2.42
C ASP A 49 15.85 4.00 2.36
N GLY A 50 16.15 5.24 2.00
CA GLY A 50 17.50 5.75 1.87
C GLY A 50 17.83 6.11 0.42
N MET A 51 19.10 5.95 0.01
CA MET A 51 19.53 6.35 -1.33
C MET A 51 19.20 5.26 -2.35
N TRP A 52 18.50 5.68 -3.41
CA TRP A 52 18.17 4.90 -4.60
C TRP A 52 18.91 5.47 -5.80
N GLN A 53 18.98 4.71 -6.88
CA GLN A 53 19.38 5.21 -8.20
C GLN A 53 18.15 5.75 -8.92
N PHE A 54 18.31 6.87 -9.64
CA PHE A 54 17.24 7.58 -10.33
C PHE A 54 17.72 8.07 -11.71
N GLN A 55 16.82 8.05 -12.69
CA GLN A 55 17.12 8.58 -14.01
C GLN A 55 15.86 9.10 -14.68
N PHE A 56 15.90 10.34 -15.20
CA PHE A 56 14.88 10.83 -16.12
C PHE A 56 14.96 10.10 -17.46
N ASP A 57 13.80 9.91 -18.09
CA ASP A 57 13.65 9.27 -19.40
C ASP A 57 12.89 10.20 -20.37
N PRO A 58 13.49 11.33 -20.78
CA PRO A 58 12.82 12.34 -21.60
C PRO A 58 12.46 11.87 -23.01
N LYS A 59 13.04 10.75 -23.45
CA LYS A 59 12.74 10.11 -24.74
C LYS A 59 11.77 8.96 -24.65
N SER A 60 11.32 8.61 -23.43
CA SER A 60 10.49 7.43 -23.16
C SER A 60 11.06 6.13 -23.76
N CYS A 61 12.38 6.00 -23.76
CA CYS A 61 13.09 4.89 -24.40
C CYS A 61 13.40 3.73 -23.42
N GLY A 62 13.31 3.96 -22.12
CA GLY A 62 13.78 3.03 -21.10
C GLY A 62 13.12 1.65 -21.15
N LEU A 63 11.84 1.57 -21.52
CA LEU A 63 11.18 0.27 -21.72
C LEU A 63 11.77 -0.48 -22.93
N ALA A 64 11.98 0.21 -24.04
CA ALA A 64 12.54 -0.37 -25.26
C ALA A 64 14.03 -0.76 -25.09
N GLU A 65 14.78 0.05 -24.35
CA GLU A 65 16.19 -0.16 -24.04
C GLU A 65 16.43 -1.10 -22.82
N ASN A 66 15.36 -1.68 -22.29
CA ASN A 66 15.43 -2.65 -21.16
C ASN A 66 16.07 -2.10 -19.88
N TRP A 67 15.81 -0.86 -19.52
CA TRP A 67 16.27 -0.27 -18.25
C TRP A 67 15.72 -1.01 -17.01
N LYS A 68 14.75 -1.87 -17.20
CA LYS A 68 14.27 -2.81 -16.18
C LYS A 68 15.35 -3.76 -15.64
N ASN A 69 16.48 -3.90 -16.34
CA ASN A 69 17.64 -4.72 -15.92
C ASN A 69 18.75 -3.89 -15.27
N GLY A 70 18.70 -2.56 -15.42
CA GLY A 70 19.64 -1.60 -14.84
C GLY A 70 19.62 -0.28 -15.58
N LEU A 71 19.68 0.82 -14.82
CA LEU A 71 19.69 2.17 -15.35
C LEU A 71 21.07 2.49 -15.95
N PRO A 72 21.17 3.05 -17.18
CA PRO A 72 22.45 3.26 -17.84
C PRO A 72 23.29 4.42 -17.26
N SER A 73 22.63 5.46 -16.73
CA SER A 73 23.33 6.66 -16.22
C SER A 73 22.59 7.29 -15.05
N PRO A 74 22.39 6.53 -13.93
CA PRO A 74 21.61 7.01 -12.81
C PRO A 74 22.39 8.01 -11.95
N ILE A 75 21.61 8.86 -11.26
CA ILE A 75 22.06 9.68 -10.12
C ILE A 75 21.47 9.14 -8.83
N SER A 76 22.01 9.59 -7.69
CA SER A 76 21.46 9.24 -6.38
C SER A 76 20.22 10.08 -6.05
N MET A 77 19.17 9.43 -5.53
CA MET A 77 17.91 10.05 -5.14
C MET A 77 17.43 9.50 -3.79
N PRO A 78 17.08 10.34 -2.80
CA PRO A 78 16.50 9.86 -1.56
C PRO A 78 15.11 9.27 -1.78
N VAL A 79 14.78 8.22 -1.05
CA VAL A 79 13.46 7.62 -0.95
C VAL A 79 13.19 7.36 0.54
N PRO A 80 12.05 7.78 1.10
CA PRO A 80 10.95 8.51 0.45
C PRO A 80 11.29 9.97 0.15
N ALA A 81 10.95 10.43 -1.03
CA ALA A 81 10.99 11.86 -1.41
C ALA A 81 10.24 12.11 -2.71
N SER A 82 9.88 13.36 -2.96
CA SER A 82 9.58 13.84 -4.30
C SER A 82 10.86 14.33 -4.96
N PHE A 83 11.11 13.95 -6.20
CA PHE A 83 12.26 14.50 -6.93
C PHE A 83 12.14 16.02 -7.13
N SER A 84 10.91 16.55 -7.16
CA SER A 84 10.63 17.97 -7.26
C SER A 84 11.17 18.80 -6.08
N ASP A 85 11.32 18.18 -4.91
CA ASP A 85 11.92 18.83 -3.73
C ASP A 85 13.46 18.72 -3.72
N PHE A 86 13.99 17.77 -4.48
CA PHE A 86 15.43 17.51 -4.54
C PHE A 86 16.15 18.40 -5.54
N PHE A 87 15.53 18.66 -6.71
CA PHE A 87 16.12 19.48 -7.76
C PHE A 87 15.80 20.96 -7.58
N THR A 88 16.82 21.83 -7.76
CA THR A 88 16.68 23.28 -7.73
C THR A 88 16.53 23.89 -9.13
N SER A 89 16.96 23.18 -10.18
CA SER A 89 16.78 23.64 -11.56
C SER A 89 15.31 23.53 -11.96
N GLY A 90 14.73 24.56 -12.56
CA GLY A 90 13.33 24.53 -12.99
C GLY A 90 13.02 23.38 -13.97
N PRO A 91 13.87 23.07 -14.97
CA PRO A 91 13.65 21.94 -15.86
C PRO A 91 13.52 20.59 -15.16
N ASP A 92 14.36 20.33 -14.17
CA ASP A 92 14.37 19.04 -13.45
C ASP A 92 13.28 18.98 -12.38
N ARG A 93 13.10 20.10 -11.65
CA ARG A 93 12.06 20.22 -10.62
C ARG A 93 10.65 20.04 -11.18
N ASP A 94 10.38 20.67 -12.33
CA ASP A 94 9.07 20.69 -12.97
C ASP A 94 9.00 19.65 -14.11
N TYR A 95 9.83 18.61 -14.06
CA TYR A 95 9.86 17.58 -15.08
C TYR A 95 8.51 16.85 -15.18
N CYS A 96 8.05 16.68 -16.42
CA CYS A 96 6.83 15.94 -16.73
C CYS A 96 7.12 14.87 -17.78
N GLY A 97 6.91 13.62 -17.44
CA GLY A 97 7.15 12.48 -18.32
C GLY A 97 7.62 11.25 -17.57
N ASP A 98 8.37 10.41 -18.25
CA ASP A 98 8.86 9.13 -17.73
C ASP A 98 10.16 9.30 -16.94
N PHE A 99 10.29 8.59 -15.85
CA PHE A 99 11.51 8.49 -15.04
C PHE A 99 11.57 7.12 -14.35
N TRP A 100 12.75 6.78 -13.85
CA TRP A 100 13.02 5.46 -13.32
C TRP A 100 13.71 5.53 -11.97
N TYR A 101 13.39 4.54 -11.12
CA TYR A 101 14.10 4.25 -9.88
C TYR A 101 14.70 2.86 -9.92
N GLN A 102 15.81 2.67 -9.20
CA GLN A 102 16.44 1.37 -9.02
C GLN A 102 16.99 1.23 -7.61
N LYS A 103 16.85 0.03 -7.04
CA LYS A 103 17.45 -0.36 -5.75
C LYS A 103 17.86 -1.82 -5.80
N ASP A 104 19.05 -2.12 -5.30
CA ASP A 104 19.46 -3.48 -5.02
C ASP A 104 19.14 -3.83 -3.56
N PHE A 105 18.66 -5.06 -3.30
CA PHE A 105 18.30 -5.55 -1.98
C PHE A 105 18.65 -7.03 -1.84
N PHE A 106 18.88 -7.49 -0.63
CA PHE A 106 19.25 -8.87 -0.33
C PHE A 106 18.06 -9.62 0.28
N VAL A 107 17.83 -10.86 -0.16
CA VAL A 107 16.87 -11.78 0.45
C VAL A 107 17.65 -12.94 1.05
N PRO A 108 17.60 -13.16 2.38
CA PRO A 108 18.30 -14.27 3.04
C PRO A 108 17.86 -15.64 2.48
N GLU A 109 18.77 -16.60 2.42
CA GLU A 109 18.48 -17.97 1.96
C GLU A 109 17.48 -18.69 2.87
N THR A 110 17.49 -18.34 4.17
CA THR A 110 16.60 -18.93 5.18
C THR A 110 15.13 -18.51 5.05
N VAL A 111 14.83 -17.50 4.21
CA VAL A 111 13.46 -17.04 3.97
C VAL A 111 12.73 -18.04 3.09
N GLN A 112 11.88 -18.86 3.70
CA GLN A 112 11.01 -19.83 3.02
C GLN A 112 9.57 -19.32 2.82
N SER A 113 9.30 -18.10 3.26
CA SER A 113 7.99 -17.48 3.28
C SER A 113 7.70 -16.68 2.01
N LYS A 114 6.49 -16.14 1.91
CA LYS A 114 6.08 -15.20 0.89
C LYS A 114 6.86 -13.90 1.01
N VAL A 115 7.28 -13.35 -0.12
CA VAL A 115 8.06 -12.12 -0.20
C VAL A 115 7.33 -11.10 -1.04
N GLN A 116 7.12 -9.91 -0.48
CA GLN A 116 6.45 -8.79 -1.16
C GLN A 116 7.31 -7.52 -1.12
N LEU A 117 7.25 -6.74 -2.19
CA LEU A 117 7.67 -5.35 -2.19
C LEU A 117 6.44 -4.47 -1.97
N ARG A 118 6.47 -3.61 -0.95
CA ARG A 118 5.40 -2.67 -0.65
C ARG A 118 5.91 -1.25 -0.73
N PHE A 119 5.37 -0.49 -1.66
CA PHE A 119 5.59 0.95 -1.79
C PHE A 119 4.41 1.67 -1.16
N GLY A 120 4.65 2.59 -0.24
CA GLY A 120 3.58 3.34 0.41
C GLY A 120 2.85 4.29 -0.54
N SER A 121 3.53 4.78 -1.57
CA SER A 121 2.97 5.49 -2.73
C SER A 121 3.99 5.60 -3.86
N ILE A 122 3.52 5.62 -5.11
CA ILE A 122 4.31 5.94 -6.31
C ILE A 122 3.44 6.86 -7.18
N THR A 123 3.93 8.05 -7.51
CA THR A 123 3.14 9.08 -8.18
C THR A 123 3.57 9.24 -9.63
N HIS A 124 2.74 8.94 -10.65
CA HIS A 124 1.32 8.52 -10.58
C HIS A 124 1.10 7.12 -11.14
N ARG A 125 1.68 6.81 -12.33
CA ARG A 125 1.63 5.49 -12.98
C ARG A 125 2.95 4.80 -12.77
N ALA A 126 2.91 3.53 -12.46
CA ALA A 126 4.13 2.77 -12.24
C ALA A 126 4.06 1.37 -12.83
N ILE A 127 5.23 0.89 -13.27
CA ILE A 127 5.48 -0.52 -13.57
C ILE A 127 6.68 -0.95 -12.72
N VAL A 128 6.47 -1.94 -11.89
CA VAL A 128 7.52 -2.47 -11.00
C VAL A 128 8.10 -3.74 -11.62
N PHE A 129 9.42 -3.76 -11.74
CA PHE A 129 10.18 -4.93 -12.21
C PHE A 129 11.09 -5.43 -11.09
N CYS A 130 11.07 -6.73 -10.83
CA CYS A 130 12.03 -7.39 -9.96
C CYS A 130 12.87 -8.37 -10.80
N ASN A 131 14.18 -8.23 -10.75
CA ASN A 131 15.12 -9.02 -11.58
C ASN A 131 14.75 -9.04 -13.08
N GLY A 132 14.24 -7.91 -13.60
CA GLY A 132 13.83 -7.75 -15.00
C GLY A 132 12.43 -8.29 -15.34
N VAL A 133 11.73 -8.93 -14.40
CA VAL A 133 10.36 -9.45 -14.55
C VAL A 133 9.36 -8.42 -14.04
N GLU A 134 8.32 -8.10 -14.81
CA GLU A 134 7.22 -7.24 -14.36
C GLU A 134 6.44 -7.97 -13.25
N VAL A 135 6.31 -7.34 -12.08
CA VAL A 135 5.66 -7.91 -10.88
C VAL A 135 4.45 -7.11 -10.42
N ALA A 136 4.36 -5.85 -10.79
CA ALA A 136 3.17 -5.04 -10.53
C ALA A 136 3.03 -3.91 -11.55
N ARG A 137 1.79 -3.47 -11.74
CA ARG A 137 1.42 -2.27 -12.50
C ARG A 137 0.39 -1.50 -11.69
N HIS A 138 0.54 -0.18 -11.62
CA HIS A 138 -0.28 0.66 -10.76
C HIS A 138 -0.60 2.00 -11.42
N GLU A 139 -1.78 2.52 -11.13
CA GLU A 139 -2.18 3.89 -11.43
C GLU A 139 -2.86 4.50 -10.20
N GLY A 140 -2.43 5.70 -9.82
CA GLY A 140 -2.90 6.43 -8.64
C GLY A 140 -1.75 6.71 -7.66
N GLY A 141 -1.57 7.99 -7.28
CA GLY A 141 -0.36 8.46 -6.59
C GLY A 141 -0.34 8.27 -5.06
N PHE A 142 -1.46 7.86 -4.43
CA PHE A 142 -1.62 8.02 -2.98
C PHE A 142 -1.95 6.74 -2.21
N LEU A 143 -2.15 5.64 -2.92
CA LEU A 143 -2.40 4.33 -2.32
C LEU A 143 -1.16 3.44 -2.40
N PRO A 144 -1.03 2.46 -1.49
CA PRO A 144 0.07 1.52 -1.53
C PRO A 144 0.06 0.65 -2.79
N VAL A 145 1.25 0.36 -3.29
CA VAL A 145 1.49 -0.63 -4.35
C VAL A 145 2.16 -1.83 -3.72
N VAL A 146 1.58 -3.00 -3.88
CA VAL A 146 2.12 -4.26 -3.36
C VAL A 146 2.40 -5.20 -4.52
N ALA A 147 3.64 -5.65 -4.64
CA ALA A 147 4.10 -6.60 -5.62
C ALA A 147 4.53 -7.91 -4.94
N ASP A 148 3.88 -9.02 -5.26
CA ASP A 148 4.35 -10.34 -4.87
C ASP A 148 5.58 -10.70 -5.72
N VAL A 149 6.70 -10.93 -5.05
CA VAL A 149 7.98 -11.26 -5.70
C VAL A 149 8.50 -12.64 -5.29
N THR A 150 7.67 -13.44 -4.63
CA THR A 150 8.02 -14.74 -4.05
C THR A 150 8.74 -15.68 -5.02
N ASP A 151 8.22 -15.75 -6.26
CA ASP A 151 8.74 -16.64 -7.29
C ASP A 151 9.84 -16.00 -8.15
N VAL A 152 10.10 -14.70 -7.97
CA VAL A 152 11.03 -13.93 -8.79
C VAL A 152 12.34 -13.63 -8.04
N VAL A 153 12.28 -13.56 -6.71
CA VAL A 153 13.47 -13.28 -5.89
C VAL A 153 14.42 -14.48 -5.84
N ARG A 154 15.70 -14.19 -5.89
CA ARG A 154 16.78 -15.14 -5.65
C ARG A 154 17.13 -15.08 -4.16
N ARG A 155 16.89 -16.16 -3.45
CA ARG A 155 17.24 -16.30 -2.04
C ARG A 155 18.74 -16.54 -1.89
N GLY A 156 19.35 -16.01 -0.82
CA GLY A 156 20.81 -16.05 -0.63
C GLY A 156 21.58 -15.10 -1.55
N ALA A 157 20.89 -14.20 -2.26
CA ALA A 157 21.50 -13.33 -3.27
C ALA A 157 20.94 -11.91 -3.27
N VAL A 158 21.68 -11.03 -3.93
CA VAL A 158 21.22 -9.67 -4.23
C VAL A 158 20.20 -9.72 -5.37
N ASN A 159 19.10 -9.02 -5.18
CA ASN A 159 18.03 -8.83 -6.13
C ASN A 159 17.95 -7.35 -6.51
N ARG A 160 17.38 -7.07 -7.66
CA ARG A 160 17.21 -5.70 -8.17
C ARG A 160 15.74 -5.39 -8.41
N VAL A 161 15.29 -4.27 -7.88
CA VAL A 161 14.02 -3.66 -8.28
C VAL A 161 14.29 -2.46 -9.16
N CYS A 162 13.63 -2.40 -10.32
CA CYS A 162 13.56 -1.22 -11.19
C CYS A 162 12.10 -0.80 -11.33
N ILE A 163 11.84 0.49 -11.34
CA ILE A 163 10.49 1.03 -11.39
C ILE A 163 10.45 2.10 -12.47
N TRP A 164 9.64 1.88 -13.50
CA TRP A 164 9.23 2.92 -14.41
C TRP A 164 8.11 3.71 -13.77
N VAL A 165 8.18 5.03 -13.84
CA VAL A 165 7.14 5.93 -13.33
C VAL A 165 6.84 6.99 -14.38
N ASN A 166 5.56 7.41 -14.46
CA ASN A 166 5.13 8.54 -15.26
C ASN A 166 4.26 9.46 -14.41
N ASN A 167 4.57 10.76 -14.39
CA ASN A 167 3.85 11.75 -13.58
C ASN A 167 2.92 12.67 -14.38
N ASP A 168 2.64 12.35 -15.62
CA ASP A 168 1.71 13.14 -16.44
C ASP A 168 0.28 13.06 -15.90
N LEU A 169 -0.40 14.19 -15.88
CA LEU A 169 -1.79 14.30 -15.47
C LEU A 169 -2.71 14.37 -16.70
N ASN A 170 -3.92 13.87 -16.53
CA ASN A 170 -5.01 13.98 -17.49
C ASN A 170 -6.36 14.07 -16.76
N GLU A 171 -7.46 14.02 -17.49
CA GLU A 171 -8.80 14.10 -16.92
C GLU A 171 -9.21 12.88 -16.08
N SER A 172 -8.53 11.74 -16.24
CA SER A 172 -8.79 10.50 -15.50
C SER A 172 -7.85 10.29 -14.31
N THR A 173 -6.80 11.12 -14.15
CA THR A 173 -5.90 11.04 -12.99
C THR A 173 -6.47 11.74 -11.76
N LEU A 174 -5.93 11.41 -10.58
CA LEU A 174 -6.25 12.11 -9.33
C LEU A 174 -4.93 12.62 -8.70
N PRO A 175 -4.69 13.95 -8.67
CA PRO A 175 -5.55 15.02 -9.16
C PRO A 175 -5.68 15.03 -10.69
N CYS A 176 -6.81 15.60 -11.18
CA CYS A 176 -7.00 15.87 -12.59
C CYS A 176 -6.10 17.02 -13.04
N GLY A 177 -5.67 16.99 -14.29
CA GLY A 177 -4.85 18.04 -14.85
C GLY A 177 -4.65 17.88 -16.35
N THR A 178 -3.75 18.69 -16.86
CA THR A 178 -3.26 18.63 -18.23
C THR A 178 -1.79 19.00 -18.24
N HIS A 179 -1.22 19.16 -19.42
CA HIS A 179 0.13 19.70 -19.56
C HIS A 179 0.15 20.84 -20.57
N ASN A 180 1.09 21.76 -20.38
CA ASN A 180 1.42 22.78 -21.33
C ASN A 180 2.77 22.47 -21.98
N ILE A 181 2.90 22.82 -23.24
CA ILE A 181 4.19 22.79 -23.96
C ILE A 181 4.71 24.22 -24.04
N LEU A 182 5.84 24.49 -23.43
CA LEU A 182 6.52 25.79 -23.49
C LEU A 182 7.11 26.02 -24.86
N SER A 183 7.46 27.28 -25.16
CA SER A 183 8.15 27.66 -26.43
C SER A 183 9.48 26.91 -26.64
N SER A 184 10.11 26.45 -25.57
CA SER A 184 11.30 25.58 -25.58
C SER A 184 11.03 24.12 -25.99
N GLY A 185 9.76 23.73 -26.20
CA GLY A 185 9.35 22.34 -26.39
C GLY A 185 9.20 21.54 -25.10
N ARG A 186 9.53 22.13 -23.93
CA ARG A 186 9.43 21.45 -22.65
C ARG A 186 7.97 21.31 -22.22
N LYS A 187 7.61 20.09 -21.79
CA LYS A 187 6.32 19.77 -21.21
C LYS A 187 6.33 20.09 -19.72
N ILE A 188 5.30 20.75 -19.21
CA ILE A 188 5.07 21.00 -17.78
C ILE A 188 3.66 20.57 -17.39
N VAL A 189 3.50 19.99 -16.21
CA VAL A 189 2.19 19.61 -15.67
C VAL A 189 1.42 20.86 -15.26
N LYS A 190 0.11 20.86 -15.54
CA LYS A 190 -0.84 21.89 -15.10
C LYS A 190 -2.02 21.21 -14.40
N PRO A 191 -1.99 21.09 -13.06
CA PRO A 191 -3.16 20.66 -12.30
C PRO A 191 -4.34 21.62 -12.46
N TYR A 192 -5.56 21.10 -12.36
CA TYR A 192 -6.78 21.95 -12.41
C TYR A 192 -7.09 22.65 -11.08
N PHE A 193 -6.33 22.31 -10.03
CA PHE A 193 -6.45 22.87 -8.68
C PHE A 193 -5.16 23.57 -8.28
N ASP A 194 -5.22 24.34 -7.21
CA ASP A 194 -4.03 24.87 -6.53
C ASP A 194 -3.26 23.73 -5.84
N PHE A 195 -2.48 23.04 -6.63
CA PHE A 195 -1.75 21.83 -6.26
C PHE A 195 -0.44 21.74 -7.03
N PHE A 196 0.67 21.50 -6.35
CA PHE A 196 1.93 21.17 -6.98
C PHE A 196 2.02 19.65 -7.18
N ASN A 197 2.35 19.21 -8.39
CA ASN A 197 2.42 17.78 -8.73
C ASN A 197 3.72 17.15 -8.23
N TYR A 198 3.82 17.00 -6.91
CA TYR A 198 4.93 16.26 -6.31
C TYR A 198 4.95 14.82 -6.85
N SER A 199 6.12 14.39 -7.34
CA SER A 199 6.24 13.12 -8.06
C SER A 199 7.41 12.29 -7.56
N GLY A 200 7.26 10.98 -7.62
CA GLY A 200 8.27 10.04 -7.17
C GLY A 200 7.74 8.99 -6.20
N ILE A 201 8.64 8.40 -5.42
CA ILE A 201 8.32 7.46 -4.35
C ILE A 201 8.28 8.25 -3.04
N GLN A 202 7.11 8.74 -2.66
CA GLN A 202 6.93 9.73 -1.58
C GLN A 202 6.70 9.11 -0.21
N ARG A 203 6.51 7.79 -0.12
CA ARG A 203 6.34 7.06 1.13
C ARG A 203 7.29 5.89 1.18
N SER A 204 7.55 5.42 2.39
CA SER A 204 8.49 4.32 2.66
C SER A 204 8.24 3.08 1.82
N VAL A 205 9.33 2.43 1.47
CA VAL A 205 9.36 1.15 0.74
C VAL A 205 9.82 0.06 1.67
N TYR A 206 9.11 -1.06 1.64
CA TYR A 206 9.41 -2.22 2.47
C TYR A 206 9.57 -3.49 1.64
N LEU A 207 10.55 -4.30 2.02
CA LEU A 207 10.59 -5.71 1.72
C LEU A 207 9.87 -6.43 2.86
N VAL A 208 8.74 -7.07 2.54
CA VAL A 208 7.87 -7.71 3.53
C VAL A 208 7.93 -9.23 3.34
N MET A 209 8.20 -9.97 4.41
CA MET A 209 8.21 -11.41 4.44
C MET A 209 7.05 -11.87 5.33
N LEU A 210 6.17 -12.68 4.76
CA LEU A 210 4.94 -13.14 5.38
C LEU A 210 4.92 -14.67 5.42
N PRO A 211 4.27 -15.29 6.42
CA PRO A 211 3.96 -16.71 6.36
C PRO A 211 3.16 -17.07 5.11
N ALA A 212 3.26 -18.31 4.67
CA ALA A 212 2.49 -18.81 3.52
C ALA A 212 0.97 -18.66 3.77
N GLU A 213 0.56 -18.92 5.02
CA GLU A 213 -0.78 -18.66 5.51
C GLU A 213 -0.74 -17.43 6.39
N SER A 214 -1.48 -16.37 6.00
CA SER A 214 -1.34 -15.07 6.66
C SER A 214 -2.61 -14.24 6.58
N VAL A 215 -2.77 -13.35 7.56
CA VAL A 215 -3.79 -12.29 7.54
C VAL A 215 -3.44 -11.31 6.43
N GLN A 216 -4.37 -11.07 5.51
CA GLN A 216 -4.16 -10.21 4.34
C GLN A 216 -4.73 -8.81 4.55
N ASP A 217 -5.91 -8.74 5.19
CA ASP A 217 -6.62 -7.50 5.46
C ASP A 217 -7.63 -7.69 6.57
N TYR A 218 -8.17 -6.59 7.10
CA TYR A 218 -9.30 -6.61 8.01
C TYR A 218 -10.13 -5.33 7.89
N GLU A 219 -11.40 -5.43 8.20
CA GLU A 219 -12.34 -4.32 8.32
C GLU A 219 -12.81 -4.19 9.77
N VAL A 220 -12.99 -2.94 10.23
CA VAL A 220 -13.55 -2.63 11.56
C VAL A 220 -14.59 -1.52 11.42
N ARG A 221 -15.73 -1.70 12.09
CA ARG A 221 -16.78 -0.69 12.19
C ARG A 221 -17.23 -0.54 13.63
N TYR A 222 -17.66 0.65 14.02
CA TYR A 222 -18.06 0.96 15.37
C TYR A 222 -19.52 1.35 15.43
N THR A 223 -20.25 0.80 16.42
CA THR A 223 -21.61 1.23 16.79
C THR A 223 -21.61 1.57 18.26
N LEU A 224 -22.10 2.76 18.60
CA LEU A 224 -22.19 3.23 20.00
C LEU A 224 -23.63 3.02 20.51
N ASN A 225 -23.75 2.41 21.69
CA ASN A 225 -25.01 2.15 22.37
C ASN A 225 -24.92 2.74 23.80
N GLY A 226 -25.16 4.05 23.92
CA GLY A 226 -24.96 4.75 25.19
C GLY A 226 -23.48 4.80 25.58
N ALA A 227 -23.11 4.21 26.74
CA ALA A 227 -21.72 4.11 27.17
C ALA A 227 -20.98 2.91 26.56
N ASP A 228 -21.70 1.98 25.98
CA ASP A 228 -21.12 0.75 25.42
C ASP A 228 -20.83 0.92 23.93
N ALA A 229 -19.86 0.16 23.42
CA ALA A 229 -19.51 0.11 22.01
C ALA A 229 -19.54 -1.34 21.50
N GLN A 230 -20.00 -1.48 20.27
CA GLN A 230 -19.84 -2.69 19.47
C GLN A 230 -18.80 -2.45 18.38
N VAL A 231 -17.83 -3.34 18.29
CA VAL A 231 -16.76 -3.33 17.29
C VAL A 231 -17.01 -4.51 16.35
N ASP A 232 -17.70 -4.24 15.25
CA ASP A 232 -17.90 -5.24 14.19
C ASP A 232 -16.60 -5.39 13.40
N TYR A 233 -16.21 -6.61 13.12
CA TYR A 233 -14.98 -6.88 12.38
C TYR A 233 -15.18 -7.96 11.32
N LYS A 234 -14.31 -7.91 10.31
CA LYS A 234 -14.15 -8.95 9.29
C LYS A 234 -12.68 -9.09 8.92
N VAL A 235 -12.16 -10.32 8.95
CA VAL A 235 -10.77 -10.65 8.68
C VAL A 235 -10.65 -11.42 7.38
N PHE A 236 -9.68 -11.05 6.55
CA PHE A 236 -9.35 -11.72 5.30
C PHE A 236 -7.98 -12.40 5.42
N CYS A 237 -7.94 -13.70 5.13
CA CYS A 237 -6.72 -14.50 5.22
C CYS A 237 -6.39 -15.19 3.90
N GLU A 238 -5.11 -15.46 3.68
CA GLU A 238 -4.65 -16.44 2.71
C GLU A 238 -4.40 -17.77 3.45
N GLY A 239 -4.89 -18.86 2.87
CA GLY A 239 -4.86 -20.18 3.50
C GLY A 239 -6.10 -20.49 4.34
N ALA A 240 -6.13 -21.68 4.87
CA ALA A 240 -7.21 -22.17 5.75
C ALA A 240 -6.72 -22.23 7.20
N GLY A 241 -7.51 -21.69 8.13
CA GLY A 241 -7.16 -21.72 9.54
C GLY A 241 -8.27 -21.14 10.42
N GLU A 242 -8.08 -21.26 11.71
CA GLU A 242 -8.95 -20.70 12.73
C GLU A 242 -8.52 -19.27 13.04
N ILE A 243 -9.46 -18.34 13.04
CA ILE A 243 -9.22 -16.93 13.38
C ILE A 243 -9.61 -16.70 14.84
N SER A 244 -8.70 -16.08 15.59
CA SER A 244 -8.98 -15.51 16.91
C SER A 244 -8.75 -14.00 16.85
N VAL A 245 -9.73 -13.22 17.32
CA VAL A 245 -9.66 -11.77 17.39
C VAL A 245 -9.83 -11.34 18.83
N GLN A 246 -8.86 -10.60 19.36
CA GLN A 246 -8.87 -10.05 20.70
C GLN A 246 -8.83 -8.52 20.64
N LEU A 247 -9.53 -7.88 21.57
CA LEU A 247 -9.45 -6.45 21.81
C LEU A 247 -8.83 -6.22 23.19
N LEU A 248 -7.73 -5.48 23.21
CA LEU A 248 -7.00 -5.13 24.43
C LEU A 248 -7.17 -3.63 24.71
N ASP A 249 -7.21 -3.26 25.99
CA ASP A 249 -7.18 -1.85 26.42
C ASP A 249 -5.76 -1.24 26.32
N ALA A 250 -5.61 0.00 26.77
CA ALA A 250 -4.33 0.71 26.73
C ALA A 250 -3.25 0.09 27.61
N GLU A 251 -3.64 -0.68 28.62
CA GLU A 251 -2.79 -1.45 29.54
C GLU A 251 -2.52 -2.89 29.08
N ASN A 252 -2.95 -3.24 27.83
CA ASN A 252 -2.87 -4.57 27.23
C ASN A 252 -3.70 -5.65 27.97
N LYS A 253 -4.73 -5.26 28.70
CA LYS A 253 -5.67 -6.18 29.33
C LYS A 253 -6.76 -6.57 28.33
N LEU A 254 -7.15 -7.84 28.32
CA LEU A 254 -8.22 -8.34 27.47
C LEU A 254 -9.56 -7.71 27.82
N VAL A 255 -10.21 -7.09 26.85
CA VAL A 255 -11.54 -6.47 26.96
C VAL A 255 -12.62 -7.37 26.36
N ALA A 256 -12.35 -7.90 25.17
CA ALA A 256 -13.27 -8.81 24.47
C ALA A 256 -12.50 -9.73 23.52
N GLU A 257 -13.07 -10.91 23.23
CA GLU A 257 -12.51 -11.86 22.28
C GLU A 257 -13.60 -12.60 21.49
N ALA A 258 -13.23 -13.05 20.31
CA ALA A 258 -14.06 -13.91 19.47
C ALA A 258 -13.18 -14.84 18.61
N ASN A 259 -13.72 -16.02 18.27
CA ASN A 259 -13.00 -17.03 17.49
C ASN A 259 -13.74 -17.27 16.15
N SER A 260 -13.75 -16.26 15.30
CA SER A 260 -14.36 -16.31 13.97
C SER A 260 -13.70 -15.27 13.06
N ALA A 261 -13.81 -15.48 11.75
CA ALA A 261 -13.30 -14.53 10.76
C ALA A 261 -14.18 -13.26 10.63
N GLU A 262 -15.44 -13.33 11.08
CA GLU A 262 -16.37 -12.20 11.06
C GLU A 262 -17.22 -12.25 12.32
N GLY A 263 -17.43 -11.11 12.99
CA GLY A 263 -18.17 -11.04 14.23
C GLY A 263 -18.19 -9.65 14.84
N ALA A 264 -18.56 -9.59 16.12
CA ALA A 264 -18.63 -8.37 16.91
C ALA A 264 -17.98 -8.56 18.28
N LEU A 265 -17.25 -7.57 18.74
CA LEU A 265 -16.68 -7.46 20.09
C LEU A 265 -17.44 -6.38 20.85
N CYS A 266 -18.02 -6.73 22.00
CA CYS A 266 -18.75 -5.79 22.85
C CYS A 266 -17.82 -5.20 23.91
N VAL A 267 -17.79 -3.89 24.02
CA VAL A 267 -16.97 -3.15 24.98
C VAL A 267 -17.91 -2.40 25.91
N GLN A 268 -17.99 -2.83 27.17
CA GLN A 268 -18.77 -2.14 28.18
C GLN A 268 -18.04 -0.88 28.67
N ASN A 269 -18.77 0.21 28.86
CA ASN A 269 -18.22 1.51 29.28
C ASN A 269 -16.97 1.89 28.46
N ALA A 270 -17.12 1.92 27.13
CA ALA A 270 -16.02 2.14 26.20
C ALA A 270 -15.37 3.51 26.38
N HIS A 271 -14.05 3.55 26.45
CA HIS A 271 -13.28 4.79 26.37
C HIS A 271 -13.21 5.22 24.91
N LEU A 272 -13.92 6.30 24.56
CA LEU A 272 -13.97 6.79 23.21
C LEU A 272 -12.71 7.60 22.86
N TRP A 273 -12.27 7.46 21.63
CA TRP A 273 -11.25 8.34 21.06
C TRP A 273 -11.84 9.75 20.88
N GLN A 274 -11.14 10.75 21.35
CA GLN A 274 -11.52 12.15 21.23
C GLN A 274 -10.30 12.98 20.82
N VAL A 275 -10.55 14.14 20.20
CA VAL A 275 -9.51 15.14 19.97
C VAL A 275 -8.90 15.54 21.32
N ARG A 276 -7.57 15.50 21.45
CA ARG A 276 -6.78 15.74 22.68
C ARG A 276 -6.89 14.66 23.76
N ASN A 277 -7.73 13.63 23.57
CA ASN A 277 -7.80 12.45 24.42
C ASN A 277 -7.93 11.21 23.51
N ALA A 278 -6.84 10.88 22.81
CA ALA A 278 -6.79 9.84 21.81
C ALA A 278 -6.61 8.45 22.47
N TYR A 279 -7.65 7.99 23.20
CA TYR A 279 -7.62 6.65 23.75
C TYR A 279 -7.64 5.60 22.64
N LEU A 280 -6.75 4.60 22.72
CA LEU A 280 -6.60 3.57 21.71
C LEU A 280 -6.65 2.19 22.35
N TYR A 281 -7.47 1.33 21.77
CA TYR A 281 -7.43 -0.11 21.97
C TYR A 281 -6.45 -0.76 21.00
N THR A 282 -6.04 -2.00 21.27
CA THR A 282 -5.28 -2.81 20.35
C THR A 282 -6.11 -3.99 19.89
N ILE A 283 -6.41 -4.08 18.60
CA ILE A 283 -6.95 -5.29 18.00
C ILE A 283 -5.80 -6.24 17.69
N VAL A 284 -5.94 -7.50 18.11
CA VAL A 284 -4.98 -8.58 17.85
C VAL A 284 -5.69 -9.66 17.06
N ILE A 285 -5.23 -9.91 15.85
CA ILE A 285 -5.77 -10.92 14.94
C ILE A 285 -4.75 -12.05 14.83
N THR A 286 -5.13 -13.25 15.22
CA THR A 286 -4.27 -14.44 15.18
C THR A 286 -4.88 -15.47 14.24
N LEU A 287 -4.09 -15.90 13.25
CA LEU A 287 -4.41 -17.06 12.42
C LEU A 287 -3.74 -18.30 13.02
N LYS A 288 -4.53 -19.35 13.24
CA LYS A 288 -4.06 -20.63 13.77
C LYS A 288 -4.29 -21.75 12.76
N LYS A 289 -3.35 -22.68 12.70
CA LYS A 289 -3.46 -23.92 11.94
C LYS A 289 -3.15 -25.09 12.89
N ASP A 290 -4.01 -26.08 12.89
CA ASP A 290 -3.89 -27.25 13.80
C ASP A 290 -3.71 -26.82 15.29
N GLY A 291 -4.44 -25.75 15.68
CA GLY A 291 -4.39 -25.18 17.02
C GLY A 291 -3.15 -24.32 17.32
N LEU A 292 -2.18 -24.24 16.42
CA LEU A 292 -0.95 -23.45 16.60
C LEU A 292 -1.01 -22.13 15.85
N PRO A 293 -0.61 -20.99 16.46
CA PRO A 293 -0.53 -19.73 15.78
C PRO A 293 0.52 -19.76 14.65
N VAL A 294 0.09 -19.41 13.44
CA VAL A 294 0.95 -19.32 12.23
C VAL A 294 1.16 -17.90 11.75
N ASP A 295 0.26 -16.98 12.13
CA ASP A 295 0.41 -15.54 11.87
C ASP A 295 -0.30 -14.70 12.93
N GLU A 296 0.18 -13.48 13.14
CA GLU A 296 -0.44 -12.51 14.04
C GLU A 296 -0.28 -11.10 13.44
N TYR A 297 -1.37 -10.33 13.50
CA TYR A 297 -1.37 -8.91 13.17
C TYR A 297 -1.96 -8.10 14.31
N ARG A 298 -1.31 -6.98 14.66
CA ARG A 298 -1.75 -6.06 15.71
C ARG A 298 -1.86 -4.66 15.17
N GLU A 299 -2.95 -3.97 15.51
CA GLU A 299 -3.17 -2.59 15.16
C GLU A 299 -3.85 -1.82 16.29
N ARG A 300 -3.53 -0.53 16.39
CA ARG A 300 -4.16 0.36 17.36
C ARG A 300 -5.38 1.02 16.74
N ILE A 301 -6.53 0.88 17.39
CA ILE A 301 -7.82 1.39 16.92
C ILE A 301 -8.45 2.33 17.94
N GLY A 302 -9.06 3.43 17.46
CA GLY A 302 -9.80 4.34 18.30
C GLY A 302 -11.30 4.22 18.05
N ILE A 303 -12.06 3.86 19.07
CA ILE A 303 -13.53 3.74 18.97
C ILE A 303 -14.13 5.12 18.91
N ARG A 304 -14.77 5.46 17.79
CA ARG A 304 -15.45 6.76 17.57
C ARG A 304 -16.46 6.65 16.44
N THR A 305 -17.39 7.59 16.41
CA THR A 305 -18.24 7.88 15.24
C THR A 305 -17.90 9.27 14.71
N VAL A 306 -18.10 9.49 13.42
CA VAL A 306 -17.96 10.78 12.76
C VAL A 306 -19.25 10.99 11.97
N GLU A 307 -19.96 12.09 12.27
CA GLU A 307 -21.20 12.50 11.62
C GLU A 307 -20.96 13.71 10.72
#